data_3b3ef027e7c475f71900a6dfd287a655
#
_entry.id   3b3ef027e7c475f71900a6dfd287a655
#
_cell.length_a   1.000
_cell.length_b   1.000
_cell.length_c   1.000
_cell.angle_alpha   90.00
_cell.angle_beta   90.00
_cell.angle_gamma   90.00
#
_symmetry.space_group_name_H-M   'P 1'
#
loop_
_entity.id
_entity.type
_entity.pdbx_description
1 polymer ?
#
loop_
_entity_poly.entity_id
_entity_poly.type
_entity_poly.pdbx_seq_one_letter_code
_entity_poly.pdbx_strand_id
1 'polypeptide(L)'
;IMDVEAAKKRGPERHLTNKYNYAGPGTFFKARQKGSDFYENLMKESGRKLVGTKPYDKPINKLDTCAVAHDRVYSNPKSTAAQVQDADRVFQNCISKIKVSDGVEEKLLAVAGKAGFDAKLAAEATGVIRKGSLSDGGAKHSVLGQKVRGAVGLGKKALGGVKKGIKLT
;
A
#
# COMPACT_ATOMS: atom_id res chain seq x y z
N ILE A 1 21.49 3.17 0.43
CA ILE A 1 21.17 3.79 1.73
C ILE A 1 19.75 4.31 1.62
N MET A 2 18.88 3.80 2.46
CA MET A 2 17.54 4.34 2.53
C MET A 2 17.62 5.69 3.25
N ASP A 3 17.08 6.72 2.60
CA ASP A 3 17.14 8.07 3.12
C ASP A 3 16.18 8.20 4.32
N VAL A 4 16.71 8.55 5.48
CA VAL A 4 15.96 8.79 6.72
C VAL A 4 14.92 9.89 6.53
N GLU A 5 15.26 10.95 5.78
CA GLU A 5 14.32 12.04 5.49
C GLU A 5 13.16 11.58 4.61
N ALA A 6 13.41 10.69 3.64
CA ALA A 6 12.34 10.09 2.85
C ALA A 6 11.44 9.20 3.74
N ALA A 7 12.01 8.46 4.68
CA ALA A 7 11.25 7.67 5.65
C ALA A 7 10.38 8.55 6.56
N LYS A 8 10.90 9.69 7.02
CA LYS A 8 10.14 10.66 7.82
C LYS A 8 8.92 11.23 7.08
N LYS A 9 9.03 11.44 5.77
CA LYS A 9 7.95 11.97 4.92
C LYS A 9 6.87 10.94 4.60
N ARG A 10 7.18 9.65 4.64
CA ARG A 10 6.19 8.59 4.43
C ARG A 10 5.23 8.51 5.62
N GLY A 11 4.00 8.20 5.36
CA GLY A 11 3.03 7.89 6.41
C GLY A 11 3.47 6.71 7.29
N PRO A 12 2.84 6.51 8.44
CA PRO A 12 3.16 5.36 9.29
C PRO A 12 2.88 4.05 8.56
N GLU A 13 3.69 3.04 8.84
CA GLU A 13 3.37 1.67 8.41
C GLU A 13 2.05 1.24 9.06
N ARG A 14 1.19 0.65 8.26
CA ARG A 14 -0.07 0.05 8.73
C ARG A 14 -0.06 -1.41 8.35
N HIS A 15 -0.10 -2.27 9.34
CA HIS A 15 -0.07 -3.71 9.18
C HIS A 15 -1.35 -4.33 9.72
N LEU A 16 -1.77 -5.42 9.09
CA LEU A 16 -2.91 -6.18 9.59
C LEU A 16 -2.59 -6.67 11.01
N THR A 17 -3.46 -6.37 11.95
CA THR A 17 -3.34 -6.71 13.38
C THR A 17 -2.02 -6.29 14.06
N ASN A 18 -1.22 -5.43 13.45
CA ASN A 18 0.10 -5.00 13.92
C ASN A 18 1.12 -6.13 14.16
N LYS A 19 0.87 -7.32 13.65
CA LYS A 19 1.75 -8.50 13.79
C LYS A 19 2.51 -8.82 12.50
N TYR A 20 1.94 -8.50 11.36
CA TYR A 20 2.49 -8.85 10.05
C TYR A 20 3.70 -7.97 9.72
N ASN A 21 4.65 -8.54 8.97
CA ASN A 21 5.83 -7.81 8.53
C ASN A 21 5.63 -7.16 7.16
N TYR A 22 4.81 -7.77 6.31
CA TYR A 22 4.58 -7.32 4.94
C TYR A 22 3.11 -7.06 4.60
N ALA A 23 2.18 -7.76 5.22
CA ALA A 23 0.76 -7.60 4.95
C ALA A 23 0.22 -6.32 5.59
N GLY A 24 -0.11 -5.36 4.74
CA GLY A 24 -0.66 -4.06 5.13
C GLY A 24 -0.14 -2.93 4.23
N PRO A 25 -0.83 -1.80 4.15
CA PRO A 25 -0.43 -0.68 3.31
C PRO A 25 0.77 0.07 3.89
N GLY A 26 1.70 0.48 3.02
CA GLY A 26 2.79 1.37 3.38
C GLY A 26 4.00 0.72 4.05
N THR A 27 4.20 -0.57 3.84
CA THR A 27 5.37 -1.32 4.32
C THR A 27 6.69 -0.70 3.82
N PHE A 28 7.67 -0.58 4.71
CA PHE A 28 9.05 -0.21 4.33
C PHE A 28 9.79 -1.42 3.77
N PHE A 29 9.29 -1.94 2.65
CA PHE A 29 9.73 -3.20 2.05
C PHE A 29 11.24 -3.30 1.87
N LYS A 30 11.86 -2.28 1.28
CA LYS A 30 13.30 -2.28 1.03
C LYS A 30 14.13 -2.36 2.32
N ALA A 31 13.69 -1.68 3.37
CA ALA A 31 14.37 -1.73 4.67
C ALA A 31 14.23 -3.10 5.32
N ARG A 32 13.03 -3.69 5.25
CA ARG A 32 12.78 -5.04 5.78
C ARG A 32 13.61 -6.10 5.06
N GLN A 33 13.75 -5.99 3.72
CA GLN A 33 14.55 -6.92 2.92
C GLN A 33 16.06 -6.79 3.18
N LYS A 34 16.52 -5.66 3.69
CA LYS A 34 17.92 -5.49 4.10
C LYS A 34 18.26 -6.13 5.45
N GLY A 35 17.25 -6.52 6.20
CA GLY A 35 17.38 -7.22 7.47
C GLY A 35 16.92 -6.39 8.67
N SER A 36 16.77 -7.09 9.79
CA SER A 36 16.21 -6.54 11.02
C SER A 36 17.01 -5.35 11.56
N ASP A 37 18.33 -5.43 11.55
CA ASP A 37 19.19 -4.35 12.07
C ASP A 37 19.03 -3.06 11.27
N PHE A 38 19.00 -3.19 9.95
CA PHE A 38 18.79 -2.04 9.09
C PHE A 38 17.41 -1.42 9.32
N TYR A 39 16.37 -2.24 9.41
CA TYR A 39 15.01 -1.78 9.67
C TYR A 39 14.89 -1.10 11.05
N GLU A 40 15.43 -1.71 12.10
CA GLU A 40 15.41 -1.13 13.45
C GLU A 40 16.11 0.22 13.51
N ASN A 41 17.29 0.33 12.90
CA ASN A 41 18.04 1.57 12.83
C ASN A 41 17.29 2.66 12.07
N LEU A 42 16.69 2.31 10.93
CA LEU A 42 15.88 3.26 10.16
C LEU A 42 14.68 3.77 10.96
N MET A 43 13.97 2.89 11.66
CA MET A 43 12.82 3.27 12.49
C MET A 43 13.28 4.20 13.63
N LYS A 44 14.36 3.85 14.31
CA LYS A 44 14.93 4.65 15.39
C LYS A 44 15.33 6.05 14.91
N GLU A 45 16.12 6.14 13.83
CA GLU A 45 16.62 7.41 13.30
C GLU A 45 15.50 8.29 12.72
N SER A 46 14.47 7.69 12.12
CA SER A 46 13.33 8.42 11.57
C SER A 46 12.27 8.77 12.59
N GLY A 47 12.40 8.32 13.84
CA GLY A 47 11.39 8.50 14.89
C GLY A 47 10.12 7.68 14.67
N ARG A 48 10.19 6.61 13.85
CA ARG A 48 9.05 5.73 13.55
C ARG A 48 8.96 4.60 14.56
N LYS A 49 7.74 4.19 14.84
CA LYS A 49 7.47 3.02 15.68
C LYS A 49 7.77 1.73 14.91
N LEU A 50 8.41 0.79 15.58
CA LEU A 50 8.58 -0.58 15.08
C LEU A 50 7.21 -1.26 14.96
N VAL A 51 6.99 -1.95 13.84
CA VAL A 51 5.75 -2.69 13.56
C VAL A 51 6.11 -4.11 13.09
N GLY A 52 5.23 -5.05 13.36
CA GLY A 52 5.41 -6.46 12.99
C GLY A 52 6.16 -7.27 14.04
N THR A 53 6.59 -8.45 13.65
CA THR A 53 7.34 -9.38 14.50
C THR A 53 8.83 -9.38 14.16
N LYS A 54 9.68 -9.85 15.08
CA LYS A 54 11.10 -10.03 14.78
C LYS A 54 11.37 -11.46 14.26
N PRO A 55 12.30 -11.66 13.36
CA PRO A 55 13.02 -10.66 12.57
C PRO A 55 12.12 -10.03 11.48
N TYR A 56 12.21 -8.72 11.28
CA TYR A 56 11.35 -7.95 10.37
C TYR A 56 11.56 -8.26 8.88
N ASP A 57 12.61 -8.95 8.52
CA ASP A 57 12.92 -9.38 7.16
C ASP A 57 12.23 -10.70 6.75
N LYS A 58 11.60 -11.40 7.70
CA LYS A 58 10.94 -12.69 7.46
C LYS A 58 9.42 -12.56 7.55
N PRO A 59 8.67 -13.15 6.61
CA PRO A 59 7.21 -13.25 6.75
C PRO A 59 6.85 -14.20 7.90
N ILE A 60 5.72 -13.93 8.58
CA ILE A 60 5.29 -14.70 9.75
C ILE A 60 4.43 -15.93 9.42
N ASN A 61 3.75 -15.90 8.29
CA ASN A 61 2.82 -16.96 7.85
C ASN A 61 2.60 -16.91 6.33
N LYS A 62 1.67 -17.72 5.81
CA LYS A 62 1.38 -17.78 4.37
C LYS A 62 0.84 -16.47 3.82
N LEU A 63 -0.04 -15.79 4.53
CA LEU A 63 -0.59 -14.49 4.13
C LEU A 63 0.54 -13.46 3.98
N ASP A 64 1.41 -13.37 4.96
CA ASP A 64 2.56 -12.46 4.93
C ASP A 64 3.55 -12.82 3.81
N THR A 65 3.73 -14.10 3.54
CA THR A 65 4.53 -14.59 2.41
C THR A 65 3.94 -14.15 1.07
N CYS A 66 2.63 -14.25 0.90
CA CYS A 66 1.95 -13.72 -0.29
C CYS A 66 2.18 -12.21 -0.44
N ALA A 67 2.19 -11.47 0.67
CA ALA A 67 2.41 -10.03 0.66
C ALA A 67 3.83 -9.63 0.24
N VAL A 68 4.85 -10.46 0.48
CA VAL A 68 6.24 -10.16 0.07
C VAL A 68 6.36 -9.93 -1.43
N ALA A 69 5.83 -10.83 -2.24
CA ALA A 69 5.89 -10.71 -3.71
C ALA A 69 5.09 -9.50 -4.21
N HIS A 70 3.93 -9.26 -3.61
CA HIS A 70 3.09 -8.12 -3.91
C HIS A 70 3.78 -6.79 -3.57
N ASP A 71 4.36 -6.66 -2.39
CA ASP A 71 5.05 -5.47 -1.92
C ASP A 71 6.30 -5.16 -2.75
N ARG A 72 6.97 -6.18 -3.28
CA ARG A 72 8.11 -5.99 -4.18
C ARG A 72 7.73 -5.19 -5.41
N VAL A 73 6.60 -5.49 -6.01
CA VAL A 73 6.09 -4.75 -7.18
C VAL A 73 5.59 -3.36 -6.77
N TYR A 74 4.86 -3.27 -5.67
CA TYR A 74 4.31 -2.01 -5.18
C TYR A 74 5.38 -1.00 -4.75
N SER A 75 6.47 -1.46 -4.16
CA SER A 75 7.57 -0.61 -3.69
C SER A 75 8.55 -0.19 -4.80
N ASN A 76 8.38 -0.72 -6.01
CA ASN A 76 9.20 -0.34 -7.15
C ASN A 76 8.53 0.79 -7.94
N PRO A 77 9.06 2.02 -7.90
CA PRO A 77 8.48 3.15 -8.61
C PRO A 77 8.52 3.01 -10.14
N LYS A 78 9.29 2.05 -10.66
CA LYS A 78 9.38 1.72 -12.09
C LYS A 78 8.34 0.68 -12.53
N SER A 79 7.61 0.05 -11.61
CA SER A 79 6.54 -0.88 -11.97
C SER A 79 5.46 -0.19 -12.79
N THR A 80 5.05 -0.83 -13.87
CA THR A 80 3.95 -0.36 -14.72
C THR A 80 2.59 -0.63 -14.07
N ALA A 81 1.55 0.05 -14.54
CA ALA A 81 0.19 -0.21 -14.07
C ALA A 81 -0.23 -1.67 -14.30
N ALA A 82 0.16 -2.26 -15.43
CA ALA A 82 -0.09 -3.66 -15.73
C ALA A 82 0.61 -4.60 -14.74
N GLN A 83 1.87 -4.33 -14.41
CA GLN A 83 2.61 -5.11 -13.41
C GLN A 83 1.97 -5.03 -12.02
N VAL A 84 1.49 -3.86 -11.62
CA VAL A 84 0.78 -3.67 -10.34
C VAL A 84 -0.54 -4.47 -10.32
N GLN A 85 -1.32 -4.40 -11.40
CA GLN A 85 -2.56 -5.19 -11.52
C GLN A 85 -2.30 -6.70 -11.53
N ASP A 86 -1.24 -7.15 -12.19
CA ASP A 86 -0.84 -8.55 -12.16
C ASP A 86 -0.40 -8.99 -10.76
N ALA A 87 0.33 -8.14 -10.04
CA ALA A 87 0.69 -8.39 -8.65
C ALA A 87 -0.56 -8.52 -7.76
N ASP A 88 -1.59 -7.71 -7.98
CA ASP A 88 -2.87 -7.82 -7.26
C ASP A 88 -3.54 -9.17 -7.53
N ARG A 89 -3.60 -9.62 -8.80
CA ARG A 89 -4.19 -10.91 -9.17
C ARG A 89 -3.40 -12.08 -8.62
N VAL A 90 -2.07 -12.01 -8.69
CA VAL A 90 -1.18 -13.03 -8.11
C VAL A 90 -1.36 -13.11 -6.60
N PHE A 91 -1.45 -11.97 -5.93
CA PHE A 91 -1.73 -11.90 -4.50
C PHE A 91 -3.08 -12.53 -4.15
N GLN A 92 -4.15 -12.17 -4.86
CA GLN A 92 -5.47 -12.76 -4.66
C GLN A 92 -5.45 -14.28 -4.84
N ASN A 93 -4.78 -14.78 -5.88
CA ASN A 93 -4.64 -16.21 -6.10
C ASN A 93 -3.83 -16.89 -4.97
N CYS A 94 -2.77 -16.24 -4.51
CA CYS A 94 -1.94 -16.73 -3.42
C CYS A 94 -2.76 -16.85 -2.11
N ILE A 95 -3.48 -15.81 -1.71
CA ILE A 95 -4.27 -15.80 -0.48
C ILE A 95 -5.52 -16.70 -0.55
N SER A 96 -6.03 -16.97 -1.75
CA SER A 96 -7.16 -17.90 -1.94
C SER A 96 -6.83 -19.33 -1.54
N LYS A 97 -5.56 -19.69 -1.52
CA LYS A 97 -5.07 -21.03 -1.13
C LYS A 97 -4.94 -21.18 0.41
N ILE A 98 -5.08 -20.11 1.17
CA ILE A 98 -5.03 -20.14 2.62
C ILE A 98 -6.28 -20.83 3.15
N LYS A 99 -6.09 -21.84 4.02
CA LYS A 99 -7.15 -22.66 4.60
C LYS A 99 -7.39 -22.28 6.05
N VAL A 100 -8.55 -22.65 6.59
CA VAL A 100 -8.84 -22.49 8.02
C VAL A 100 -7.82 -23.24 8.90
N SER A 101 -7.31 -24.38 8.41
CA SER A 101 -6.24 -25.14 9.08
C SER A 101 -4.90 -24.37 9.20
N ASP A 102 -4.66 -23.35 8.39
CA ASP A 102 -3.49 -22.47 8.51
C ASP A 102 -3.64 -21.46 9.65
N GLY A 103 -4.87 -21.17 10.04
CA GLY A 103 -5.24 -20.23 11.11
C GLY A 103 -6.56 -19.53 10.79
N VAL A 104 -7.45 -19.43 11.74
CA VAL A 104 -8.77 -18.80 11.55
C VAL A 104 -8.62 -17.32 11.23
N GLU A 105 -7.81 -16.59 12.00
CA GLU A 105 -7.52 -15.17 11.77
C GLU A 105 -6.89 -14.95 10.39
N GLU A 106 -5.90 -15.75 10.02
CA GLU A 106 -5.23 -15.68 8.72
C GLU A 106 -6.21 -15.91 7.58
N LYS A 107 -7.11 -16.88 7.70
CA LYS A 107 -8.16 -17.14 6.71
C LYS A 107 -9.15 -15.98 6.59
N LEU A 108 -9.60 -15.41 7.70
CA LEU A 108 -10.50 -14.25 7.70
C LEU A 108 -9.86 -13.04 7.02
N LEU A 109 -8.59 -12.77 7.33
CA LEU A 109 -7.84 -11.68 6.69
C LEU A 109 -7.60 -11.95 5.20
N ALA A 110 -7.39 -13.19 4.80
CA ALA A 110 -7.28 -13.58 3.39
C ALA A 110 -8.59 -13.32 2.63
N VAL A 111 -9.73 -13.66 3.20
CA VAL A 111 -11.05 -13.40 2.61
C VAL A 111 -11.29 -11.89 2.47
N ALA A 112 -11.01 -11.12 3.52
CA ALA A 112 -11.14 -9.66 3.49
C ALA A 112 -10.19 -9.02 2.47
N GLY A 113 -8.95 -9.50 2.38
CA GLY A 113 -7.96 -9.03 1.41
C GLY A 113 -8.39 -9.29 -0.03
N LYS A 114 -8.93 -10.49 -0.29
CA LYS A 114 -9.46 -10.83 -1.62
C LYS A 114 -10.60 -9.88 -2.02
N ALA A 115 -11.56 -9.66 -1.15
CA ALA A 115 -12.67 -8.75 -1.38
C ALA A 115 -12.18 -7.31 -1.61
N GLY A 116 -11.20 -6.83 -0.86
CA GLY A 116 -10.60 -5.51 -1.03
C GLY A 116 -9.92 -5.32 -2.38
N PHE A 117 -9.17 -6.32 -2.84
CA PHE A 117 -8.52 -6.27 -4.16
C PHE A 117 -9.50 -6.47 -5.32
N ASP A 118 -10.55 -7.27 -5.14
CA ASP A 118 -11.65 -7.33 -6.11
C ASP A 118 -12.30 -5.96 -6.31
N ALA A 119 -12.59 -5.25 -5.23
CA ALA A 119 -13.13 -3.89 -5.26
C ALA A 119 -12.14 -2.89 -5.91
N LYS A 120 -10.86 -2.99 -5.60
CA LYS A 120 -9.82 -2.15 -6.21
C LYS A 120 -9.76 -2.36 -7.73
N LEU A 121 -9.69 -3.60 -8.19
CA LEU A 121 -9.62 -3.92 -9.62
C LEU A 121 -10.87 -3.49 -10.36
N ALA A 122 -12.05 -3.64 -9.75
CA ALA A 122 -13.31 -3.14 -10.32
C ALA A 122 -13.32 -1.61 -10.44
N ALA A 123 -12.86 -0.90 -9.43
CA ALA A 123 -12.75 0.56 -9.45
C ALA A 123 -11.73 1.05 -10.50
N GLU A 124 -10.65 0.32 -10.69
CA GLU A 124 -9.68 0.59 -11.76
C GLU A 124 -10.26 0.34 -13.16
N ALA A 125 -11.04 -0.74 -13.32
CA ALA A 125 -11.68 -1.09 -14.58
C ALA A 125 -12.74 -0.07 -15.01
N THR A 126 -13.47 0.50 -14.06
CA THR A 126 -14.48 1.53 -14.30
C THR A 126 -13.91 2.95 -14.38
N GLY A 127 -12.63 3.13 -14.10
CA GLY A 127 -11.96 4.43 -14.11
C GLY A 127 -12.23 5.32 -12.89
N VAL A 128 -12.91 4.80 -11.86
CA VAL A 128 -13.14 5.51 -10.58
C VAL A 128 -11.82 5.82 -9.91
N ILE A 129 -10.89 4.88 -9.94
CA ILE A 129 -9.51 5.09 -9.54
C ILE A 129 -8.56 4.75 -10.70
N ARG A 130 -7.34 5.26 -10.65
CA ARG A 130 -6.38 4.97 -11.72
C ARG A 130 -5.81 3.56 -11.58
N LYS A 131 -5.49 2.96 -12.72
CA LYS A 131 -4.80 1.67 -12.78
C LYS A 131 -3.44 1.75 -12.08
N GLY A 132 -3.11 0.71 -11.31
CA GLY A 132 -1.87 0.66 -10.55
C GLY A 132 -1.82 1.61 -9.35
N SER A 133 -2.97 2.09 -8.88
CA SER A 133 -3.06 2.93 -7.69
C SER A 133 -2.52 2.21 -6.44
N LEU A 134 -2.16 2.99 -5.43
CA LEU A 134 -1.56 2.55 -4.16
C LEU A 134 -0.12 2.04 -4.25
N SER A 135 0.46 1.86 -5.45
CA SER A 135 1.88 1.56 -5.60
C SER A 135 2.74 2.83 -5.50
N ASP A 136 4.02 2.68 -5.20
CA ASP A 136 4.97 3.81 -5.11
C ASP A 136 5.09 4.58 -6.43
N GLY A 137 4.89 3.88 -7.57
CA GLY A 137 4.84 4.48 -8.89
C GLY A 137 3.46 4.95 -9.36
N GLY A 138 2.41 4.72 -8.58
CA GLY A 138 1.01 4.87 -8.99
C GLY A 138 0.63 6.25 -9.53
N ALA A 139 1.34 7.30 -9.11
CA ALA A 139 1.14 8.65 -9.63
C ALA A 139 1.43 8.78 -11.14
N LYS A 140 2.29 7.92 -11.67
CA LYS A 140 2.78 7.97 -13.05
C LYS A 140 2.00 7.06 -14.00
N HIS A 141 1.12 6.19 -13.47
CA HIS A 141 0.56 5.07 -14.22
C HIS A 141 -0.62 5.42 -15.12
N SER A 142 -1.25 6.56 -14.97
CA SER A 142 -2.47 6.81 -15.72
C SER A 142 -2.77 8.30 -15.93
N VAL A 143 -3.02 8.65 -17.19
CA VAL A 143 -3.51 9.96 -17.59
C VAL A 143 -4.88 10.26 -16.94
N LEU A 144 -5.73 9.24 -16.76
CA LEU A 144 -7.02 9.39 -16.10
C LEU A 144 -6.87 9.79 -14.63
N GLY A 145 -5.89 9.22 -13.92
CA GLY A 145 -5.59 9.61 -12.54
C GLY A 145 -5.10 11.05 -12.41
N GLN A 146 -4.42 11.58 -13.41
CA GLN A 146 -4.07 13.00 -13.48
C GLN A 146 -5.31 13.86 -13.71
N LYS A 147 -6.22 13.43 -14.59
CA LYS A 147 -7.50 14.11 -14.83
C LYS A 147 -8.39 14.15 -13.60
N VAL A 148 -8.50 13.03 -12.87
CA VAL A 148 -9.28 12.97 -11.61
C VAL A 148 -8.69 13.89 -10.55
N ARG A 149 -7.38 13.92 -10.39
CA ARG A 149 -6.72 14.86 -9.47
C ARG A 149 -6.92 16.31 -9.88
N GLY A 150 -6.87 16.60 -11.16
CA GLY A 150 -7.19 17.92 -11.70
C GLY A 150 -8.62 18.32 -11.36
N ALA A 151 -9.59 17.45 -11.58
CA ALA A 151 -10.99 17.68 -11.25
C ALA A 151 -11.21 17.90 -9.74
N VAL A 152 -10.57 17.10 -8.88
CA VAL A 152 -10.64 17.29 -7.42
C VAL A 152 -9.98 18.61 -7.01
N GLY A 153 -8.87 18.98 -7.62
CA GLY A 153 -8.19 20.27 -7.39
C GLY A 153 -9.06 21.47 -7.79
N LEU A 154 -9.74 21.39 -8.94
CA LEU A 154 -10.69 22.40 -9.41
C LEU A 154 -11.90 22.51 -8.47
N GLY A 155 -12.45 21.38 -8.01
CA GLY A 155 -13.55 21.35 -7.04
C GLY A 155 -13.18 22.03 -5.73
N LYS A 156 -11.98 21.78 -5.21
CA LYS A 156 -11.46 22.44 -4.00
C LYS A 156 -11.27 23.94 -4.21
N LYS A 157 -10.79 24.38 -5.37
CA LYS A 157 -10.68 25.82 -5.72
C LYS A 157 -12.02 26.49 -5.83
N ALA A 158 -13.01 25.85 -6.46
CA ALA A 158 -14.37 26.37 -6.59
C ALA A 158 -15.03 26.55 -5.21
N LEU A 159 -14.92 25.55 -4.31
CA LEU A 159 -15.40 25.63 -2.93
C LEU A 159 -14.70 26.74 -2.12
N GLY A 160 -13.39 26.93 -2.32
CA GLY A 160 -12.64 28.04 -1.73
C GLY A 160 -13.10 29.40 -2.22
N GLY A 161 -13.43 29.53 -3.51
CA GLY A 161 -14.01 30.74 -4.12
C GLY A 161 -15.38 31.08 -3.58
N VAL A 162 -16.26 30.07 -3.45
CA VAL A 162 -17.60 30.23 -2.86
C VAL A 162 -17.53 30.71 -1.40
N LYS A 163 -16.63 30.11 -0.60
CA LYS A 163 -16.42 30.53 0.79
C LYS A 163 -15.92 31.98 0.90
N LYS A 164 -15.07 32.42 -0.02
CA LYS A 164 -14.62 33.82 -0.09
C LYS A 164 -15.75 34.76 -0.52
N GLY A 165 -16.59 34.36 -1.48
CA GLY A 165 -17.76 35.12 -1.91
C GLY A 165 -18.79 35.31 -0.80
N ILE A 166 -19.03 34.30 0.02
CA ILE A 166 -19.94 34.37 1.18
C ILE A 166 -19.41 35.32 2.27
N LYS A 167 -18.09 35.44 2.43
CA LYS A 167 -17.50 36.39 3.38
C LYS A 167 -17.54 37.86 2.94
N LEU A 168 -17.73 38.12 1.65
CA LEU A 168 -17.78 39.47 1.08
C LEU A 168 -19.21 40.01 0.96
N THR A 169 -20.19 39.20 1.23
CA THR A 169 -21.61 39.59 1.31
C THR A 169 -22.12 39.63 2.73
#